data_d4412bae993cc42b1f4af6bceb6230bf
#
_entry.id   d4412bae993cc42b1f4af6bceb6230bf
#
_cell.length_a   1.000
_cell.length_b   1.000
_cell.length_c   1.000
_cell.angle_alpha   90.00
_cell.angle_beta   90.00
_cell.angle_gamma   90.00
#
_symmetry.space_group_name_H-M   'P 1'
#
loop_
_entity.id
_entity.type
_entity.pdbx_description
1 polymer ?
#
loop_
_entity_poly.entity_id
_entity_poly.type
_entity_poly.pdbx_seq_one_letter_code
_entity_poly.pdbx_strand_id
1 'polypeptide(L)'
;MIIEQKALDNCFKPPIGISSEETVYFDIETTGFSADVTALYLIGCIYFKDGKWQLIQWFAEDNKSEKEALSAFSDFIKDKKYLICYNGTTFDLPYLTKKYEKHSLNFQAYKYKIIDFYRVFSSYRKFLGLSGLKQKEVEAYLGVLREDKYSGGELVEWYAKFLKLRFSDSSEKEEIYKTLILHNSDDLAGLARLTKLYNFIKELETLINSSDELEIDCVVNDTTGKIILSTKVDFDILRKDELRGDGFSCCFIDESTANRIDLTLDMYETELKLFYKDYKNYYYLPKEDMVVHKSLAAFVDKENKEKATSSNCYTKHKGRFIKLPKATTLPVFKSEYADKTMYTIVNEKLLESKESLSAIFRSFLRYLIKEG
;
A
#
# COMPACT_ATOMS: atom_id res chain seq x y z
N MET A 1 22.82 28.31 -15.36
CA MET A 1 22.38 27.02 -14.77
C MET A 1 23.59 26.17 -14.45
N ILE A 2 23.66 25.65 -13.23
CA ILE A 2 24.71 24.69 -12.81
C ILE A 2 24.11 23.28 -12.88
N ILE A 3 24.91 22.31 -13.35
CA ILE A 3 24.51 20.90 -13.45
C ILE A 3 25.44 20.09 -12.55
N GLU A 4 24.84 19.40 -11.57
CA GLU A 4 25.56 18.41 -10.76
C GLU A 4 25.14 17.01 -11.23
N GLN A 5 26.13 16.13 -11.39
CA GLN A 5 25.89 14.73 -11.74
C GLN A 5 26.88 13.84 -11.03
N LYS A 6 26.37 12.78 -10.41
CA LYS A 6 27.23 11.78 -9.73
C LYS A 6 26.60 10.39 -9.79
N ALA A 7 27.45 9.37 -9.85
CA ALA A 7 27.04 8.01 -9.62
C ALA A 7 26.68 7.82 -8.13
N LEU A 8 25.69 6.97 -7.87
CA LEU A 8 25.30 6.59 -6.53
C LEU A 8 25.85 5.21 -6.20
N ASP A 9 26.48 5.08 -5.05
CA ASP A 9 27.03 3.81 -4.57
C ASP A 9 25.92 2.86 -4.08
N ASN A 10 24.71 3.37 -3.89
CA ASN A 10 23.56 2.62 -3.40
C ASN A 10 22.89 1.85 -4.54
N CYS A 11 22.64 0.57 -4.33
CA CYS A 11 21.83 -0.26 -5.22
C CYS A 11 20.36 -0.14 -4.81
N PHE A 12 19.58 0.67 -5.52
CA PHE A 12 18.13 0.74 -5.34
C PHE A 12 17.48 -0.33 -6.24
N LYS A 13 16.46 -1.01 -5.72
CA LYS A 13 15.58 -1.83 -6.55
C LYS A 13 14.52 -0.92 -7.18
N PRO A 14 14.21 -1.05 -8.48
CA PRO A 14 13.09 -0.31 -9.07
C PRO A 14 11.75 -0.80 -8.49
N PRO A 15 10.65 -0.08 -8.72
CA PRO A 15 9.32 -0.60 -8.45
C PRO A 15 9.10 -1.93 -9.16
N ILE A 16 8.46 -2.87 -8.46
CA ILE A 16 8.25 -4.22 -8.98
C ILE A 16 7.52 -4.22 -10.32
N GLY A 17 7.99 -5.04 -11.26
CA GLY A 17 7.43 -5.12 -12.61
C GLY A 17 7.76 -3.92 -13.53
N ILE A 18 8.68 -3.04 -13.12
CA ILE A 18 9.08 -1.85 -13.87
C ILE A 18 10.61 -1.89 -14.14
N SER A 19 11.01 -1.56 -15.38
CA SER A 19 12.43 -1.46 -15.74
C SER A 19 13.08 -0.23 -15.11
N SER A 20 14.31 -0.41 -14.60
CA SER A 20 15.14 0.67 -14.08
C SER A 20 15.39 1.76 -15.11
N GLU A 21 15.65 1.37 -16.37
CA GLU A 21 15.96 2.27 -17.48
C GLU A 21 14.78 3.18 -17.84
N GLU A 22 13.54 2.71 -17.65
CA GLU A 22 12.31 3.48 -17.92
C GLU A 22 11.90 4.38 -16.76
N THR A 23 12.61 4.31 -15.61
CA THR A 23 12.22 4.93 -14.34
C THR A 23 13.05 6.17 -14.04
N VAL A 24 12.39 7.22 -13.55
CA VAL A 24 13.03 8.41 -12.96
C VAL A 24 12.33 8.76 -11.67
N TYR A 25 13.10 8.87 -10.60
CA TYR A 25 12.68 9.55 -9.37
C TYR A 25 12.96 11.03 -9.54
N PHE A 26 12.03 11.90 -9.20
CA PHE A 26 12.24 13.33 -9.34
C PHE A 26 11.65 14.10 -8.15
N ASP A 27 12.23 15.24 -7.89
CA ASP A 27 11.84 16.20 -6.85
C ASP A 27 12.23 17.60 -7.27
N ILE A 28 11.49 18.63 -6.83
CA ILE A 28 11.77 20.03 -7.16
C ILE A 28 11.87 20.88 -5.91
N GLU A 29 12.72 21.91 -6.00
CA GLU A 29 12.84 22.93 -4.97
C GLU A 29 12.37 24.29 -5.49
N THR A 30 11.56 24.95 -4.68
CA THR A 30 10.91 26.20 -5.05
C THR A 30 11.02 27.25 -3.93
N THR A 31 10.89 28.51 -4.28
CA THR A 31 10.87 29.61 -3.28
C THR A 31 9.49 29.83 -2.66
N GLY A 32 8.53 28.93 -2.89
CA GLY A 32 7.20 28.96 -2.31
C GLY A 32 6.17 28.18 -3.12
N PHE A 33 4.93 28.18 -2.67
CA PHE A 33 3.89 27.27 -3.18
C PHE A 33 3.22 27.71 -4.49
N SER A 34 3.29 28.98 -4.87
CA SER A 34 2.61 29.51 -6.05
C SER A 34 3.58 29.72 -7.22
N ALA A 35 3.50 28.89 -8.24
CA ALA A 35 4.35 28.97 -9.43
C ALA A 35 4.29 30.31 -10.17
N ASP A 36 3.20 31.07 -10.02
CA ASP A 36 3.02 32.37 -10.69
C ASP A 36 3.97 33.45 -10.16
N VAL A 37 4.25 33.42 -8.86
CA VAL A 37 4.99 34.47 -8.15
C VAL A 37 6.31 34.01 -7.52
N THR A 38 6.55 32.70 -7.46
CA THR A 38 7.78 32.13 -6.87
C THR A 38 8.68 31.53 -7.95
N ALA A 39 9.92 31.22 -7.62
CA ALA A 39 10.91 30.65 -8.53
C ALA A 39 11.09 29.14 -8.26
N LEU A 40 11.31 28.39 -9.32
CA LEU A 40 11.86 27.04 -9.25
C LEU A 40 13.37 27.15 -9.37
N TYR A 41 14.09 26.70 -8.34
CA TYR A 41 15.53 26.88 -8.32
C TYR A 41 16.33 25.58 -8.46
N LEU A 42 15.68 24.43 -8.30
CA LEU A 42 16.34 23.14 -8.44
C LEU A 42 15.35 22.10 -8.94
N ILE A 43 15.78 21.30 -9.90
CA ILE A 43 15.14 20.04 -10.29
C ILE A 43 16.19 18.96 -10.11
N GLY A 44 15.83 17.90 -9.37
CA GLY A 44 16.71 16.76 -9.18
C GLY A 44 16.06 15.48 -9.69
N CYS A 45 16.90 14.55 -10.17
CA CYS A 45 16.48 13.23 -10.63
C CYS A 45 17.45 12.13 -10.21
N ILE A 46 16.91 10.98 -9.77
CA ILE A 46 17.64 9.72 -9.73
C ILE A 46 17.16 8.84 -10.87
N TYR A 47 18.09 8.27 -11.61
CA TYR A 47 17.84 7.45 -12.78
C TYR A 47 18.89 6.36 -12.95
N PHE A 48 18.55 5.33 -13.72
CA PHE A 48 19.48 4.22 -14.01
C PHE A 48 20.09 4.37 -15.40
N LYS A 49 21.41 4.26 -15.48
CA LYS A 49 22.17 4.29 -16.73
C LYS A 49 23.49 3.55 -16.56
N ASP A 50 23.89 2.80 -17.60
CA ASP A 50 25.17 2.08 -17.67
C ASP A 50 25.40 1.15 -16.46
N GLY A 51 24.33 0.45 -16.02
CA GLY A 51 24.37 -0.49 -14.90
C GLY A 51 24.39 0.14 -13.51
N LYS A 52 24.23 1.46 -13.38
CA LYS A 52 24.32 2.19 -12.11
C LYS A 52 23.19 3.20 -11.96
N TRP A 53 22.78 3.40 -10.72
CA TRP A 53 21.95 4.55 -10.36
C TRP A 53 22.80 5.81 -10.34
N GLN A 54 22.24 6.89 -10.85
CA GLN A 54 22.88 8.20 -10.96
C GLN A 54 21.94 9.27 -10.46
N LEU A 55 22.51 10.32 -9.88
CA LEU A 55 21.81 11.54 -9.52
C LEU A 55 22.21 12.61 -10.55
N ILE A 56 21.25 13.39 -11.02
CA ILE A 56 21.44 14.62 -11.78
C ILE A 56 20.59 15.72 -11.19
N GLN A 57 21.15 16.93 -11.08
CA GLN A 57 20.47 18.10 -10.53
C GLN A 57 20.76 19.31 -11.43
N TRP A 58 19.70 20.06 -11.75
CA TRP A 58 19.77 21.31 -12.50
C TRP A 58 19.44 22.48 -11.57
N PHE A 59 20.45 23.23 -11.18
CA PHE A 59 20.33 24.37 -10.27
C PHE A 59 20.22 25.67 -11.05
N ALA A 60 19.14 26.40 -10.83
CA ALA A 60 18.89 27.69 -11.46
C ALA A 60 19.42 28.85 -10.60
N GLU A 61 20.34 29.61 -11.16
CA GLU A 61 20.97 30.76 -10.51
C GLU A 61 20.16 32.04 -10.69
N ASP A 62 19.18 32.06 -11.59
CA ASP A 62 18.29 33.17 -11.91
C ASP A 62 17.10 32.71 -12.76
N ASN A 63 16.23 33.66 -13.16
CA ASN A 63 15.04 33.36 -13.98
C ASN A 63 15.38 32.80 -15.38
N LYS A 64 16.54 33.13 -15.97
CA LYS A 64 16.96 32.58 -17.26
C LYS A 64 17.35 31.13 -17.09
N SER A 65 18.11 30.82 -16.08
CA SER A 65 18.52 29.46 -15.70
C SER A 65 17.32 28.60 -15.28
N GLU A 66 16.23 29.17 -14.72
CA GLU A 66 14.97 28.45 -14.48
C GLU A 66 14.42 27.86 -15.77
N LYS A 67 14.36 28.66 -16.85
CA LYS A 67 13.92 28.18 -18.17
C LYS A 67 14.83 27.10 -18.74
N GLU A 68 16.14 27.25 -18.58
CA GLU A 68 17.13 26.28 -19.02
C GLU A 68 16.97 24.95 -18.26
N ALA A 69 16.76 24.96 -16.93
CA ALA A 69 16.54 23.78 -16.10
C ALA A 69 15.25 23.03 -16.52
N LEU A 70 14.16 23.77 -16.74
CA LEU A 70 12.91 23.20 -17.26
C LEU A 70 13.11 22.50 -18.60
N SER A 71 13.81 23.16 -19.56
CA SER A 71 14.08 22.57 -20.87
C SER A 71 14.93 21.31 -20.74
N ALA A 72 16.02 21.36 -19.94
CA ALA A 72 16.89 20.23 -19.70
C ALA A 72 16.14 19.03 -19.07
N PHE A 73 15.27 19.30 -18.11
CA PHE A 73 14.44 18.25 -17.48
C PHE A 73 13.50 17.60 -18.50
N SER A 74 12.76 18.36 -19.32
CA SER A 74 11.86 17.78 -20.31
C SER A 74 12.59 16.96 -21.38
N ASP A 75 13.77 17.40 -21.81
CA ASP A 75 14.62 16.65 -22.74
C ASP A 75 15.15 15.37 -22.12
N PHE A 76 15.49 15.42 -20.84
CA PHE A 76 16.03 14.29 -20.10
C PHE A 76 15.00 13.17 -19.90
N ILE A 77 13.74 13.51 -19.60
CA ILE A 77 12.69 12.51 -19.33
C ILE A 77 11.96 12.02 -20.58
N LYS A 78 12.21 12.57 -21.76
CA LYS A 78 11.44 12.30 -23.00
C LYS A 78 11.29 10.82 -23.34
N ASP A 79 12.33 10.02 -23.07
CA ASP A 79 12.39 8.58 -23.38
C ASP A 79 12.04 7.72 -22.14
N LYS A 80 11.60 8.35 -21.05
CA LYS A 80 11.21 7.67 -19.83
C LYS A 80 9.71 7.39 -19.83
N LYS A 81 9.29 6.43 -19.03
CA LYS A 81 7.88 6.00 -18.98
C LYS A 81 7.25 6.22 -17.59
N TYR A 82 8.05 6.09 -16.56
CA TYR A 82 7.62 6.19 -15.18
C TYR A 82 8.33 7.35 -14.48
N LEU A 83 7.52 8.24 -13.89
CA LEU A 83 8.02 9.28 -12.99
C LEU A 83 7.54 8.97 -11.58
N ILE A 84 8.49 8.90 -10.65
CA ILE A 84 8.24 8.58 -9.25
C ILE A 84 8.49 9.83 -8.42
N CYS A 85 7.55 10.15 -7.53
CA CYS A 85 7.60 11.32 -6.68
C CYS A 85 6.99 11.05 -5.30
N TYR A 86 7.17 12.00 -4.40
CA TYR A 86 6.51 12.01 -3.10
C TYR A 86 5.58 13.22 -2.99
N ASN A 87 4.26 13.02 -3.00
CA ASN A 87 3.22 14.06 -3.04
C ASN A 87 3.29 14.96 -4.30
N GLY A 88 4.06 14.56 -5.31
CA GLY A 88 4.32 15.35 -6.51
C GLY A 88 3.10 15.53 -7.41
N THR A 89 2.11 14.65 -7.34
CA THR A 89 0.83 14.83 -8.05
C THR A 89 0.01 16.00 -7.52
N THR A 90 0.28 16.42 -6.28
CA THR A 90 -0.42 17.55 -5.63
C THR A 90 0.39 18.84 -5.73
N PHE A 91 1.71 18.77 -5.76
CA PHE A 91 2.57 19.93 -5.75
C PHE A 91 3.49 20.02 -6.99
N ASP A 92 4.45 19.11 -7.16
CA ASP A 92 5.51 19.23 -8.17
C ASP A 92 4.98 19.32 -9.60
N LEU A 93 4.12 18.40 -9.99
CA LEU A 93 3.59 18.35 -11.35
C LEU A 93 2.70 19.56 -11.70
N PRO A 94 1.76 20.00 -10.85
CA PRO A 94 1.03 21.24 -11.09
C PRO A 94 1.94 22.47 -11.13
N TYR A 95 2.94 22.52 -10.26
CA TYR A 95 3.91 23.62 -10.22
C TYR A 95 4.74 23.66 -11.51
N LEU A 96 5.31 22.53 -11.92
CA LEU A 96 6.05 22.39 -13.16
C LEU A 96 5.17 22.78 -14.36
N THR A 97 3.94 22.26 -14.46
CA THR A 97 3.03 22.59 -15.58
C THR A 97 2.86 24.09 -15.75
N LYS A 98 2.58 24.82 -14.67
CA LYS A 98 2.47 26.29 -14.71
C LYS A 98 3.77 26.98 -15.10
N LYS A 99 4.92 26.49 -14.62
CA LYS A 99 6.23 27.02 -14.99
C LYS A 99 6.53 26.83 -16.48
N TYR A 100 6.23 25.67 -17.03
CA TYR A 100 6.38 25.41 -18.46
C TYR A 100 5.50 26.36 -19.29
N GLU A 101 4.24 26.55 -18.89
CA GLU A 101 3.33 27.50 -19.53
C GLU A 101 3.90 28.94 -19.48
N LYS A 102 4.34 29.39 -18.32
CA LYS A 102 4.92 30.74 -18.11
C LYS A 102 6.13 30.99 -19.00
N HIS A 103 6.97 29.97 -19.23
CA HIS A 103 8.15 30.07 -20.09
C HIS A 103 7.89 29.74 -21.56
N SER A 104 6.63 29.51 -21.96
CA SER A 104 6.23 29.09 -23.31
C SER A 104 6.98 27.80 -23.76
N LEU A 105 7.15 26.86 -22.84
CA LEU A 105 7.72 25.55 -23.06
C LEU A 105 6.60 24.51 -23.08
N ASN A 106 6.82 23.38 -23.76
CA ASN A 106 5.85 22.28 -23.82
C ASN A 106 6.20 21.18 -22.82
N PHE A 107 5.29 20.91 -21.89
CA PHE A 107 5.39 19.80 -20.95
C PHE A 107 4.07 19.02 -20.91
N GLN A 108 4.16 17.72 -21.11
CA GLN A 108 2.98 16.84 -21.24
C GLN A 108 3.05 15.74 -20.17
N ALA A 109 2.74 16.09 -18.92
CA ALA A 109 2.79 15.17 -17.80
C ALA A 109 1.97 13.88 -18.01
N TYR A 110 0.86 13.95 -18.79
CA TYR A 110 0.00 12.79 -19.10
C TYR A 110 0.69 11.69 -19.95
N LYS A 111 1.84 11.97 -20.55
CA LYS A 111 2.63 10.97 -21.28
C LYS A 111 3.31 9.96 -20.34
N TYR A 112 3.48 10.32 -19.07
CA TYR A 112 4.19 9.52 -18.10
C TYR A 112 3.22 8.81 -17.16
N LYS A 113 3.58 7.62 -16.73
CA LYS A 113 2.91 6.94 -15.62
C LYS A 113 3.49 7.47 -14.32
N ILE A 114 2.69 8.22 -13.58
CA ILE A 114 3.11 8.82 -12.31
C ILE A 114 2.88 7.82 -11.19
N ILE A 115 3.90 7.56 -10.40
CA ILE A 115 3.83 6.79 -9.15
C ILE A 115 4.12 7.73 -8.00
N ASP A 116 3.09 8.13 -7.29
CA ASP A 116 3.19 9.01 -6.13
C ASP A 116 3.14 8.19 -4.84
N PHE A 117 4.28 8.07 -4.19
CA PHE A 117 4.41 7.25 -2.99
C PHE A 117 3.58 7.76 -1.82
N TYR A 118 3.38 9.08 -1.69
CA TYR A 118 2.50 9.61 -0.67
C TYR A 118 1.08 9.06 -0.78
N ARG A 119 0.53 9.01 -2.00
CA ARG A 119 -0.83 8.47 -2.24
C ARG A 119 -0.91 6.99 -1.92
N VAL A 120 0.10 6.22 -2.30
CA VAL A 120 0.15 4.78 -1.98
C VAL A 120 0.21 4.60 -0.47
N PHE A 121 1.18 5.21 0.21
CA PHE A 121 1.39 5.02 1.65
C PHE A 121 0.24 5.56 2.50
N SER A 122 -0.43 6.63 2.05
CA SER A 122 -1.62 7.16 2.70
C SER A 122 -2.74 6.11 2.82
N SER A 123 -2.93 5.30 1.78
CA SER A 123 -3.95 4.24 1.77
C SER A 123 -3.61 3.08 2.71
N TYR A 124 -2.33 2.90 3.05
CA TYR A 124 -1.82 1.82 3.91
C TYR A 124 -1.33 2.31 5.27
N ARG A 125 -1.56 3.59 5.61
CA ARG A 125 -1.02 4.23 6.81
C ARG A 125 -1.30 3.44 8.09
N LYS A 126 -2.56 3.06 8.29
CA LYS A 126 -2.98 2.30 9.47
C LYS A 126 -2.38 0.90 9.48
N PHE A 127 -2.47 0.19 8.37
CA PHE A 127 -1.89 -1.13 8.22
C PHE A 127 -0.39 -1.13 8.53
N LEU A 128 0.35 -0.16 8.03
CA LEU A 128 1.79 -0.03 8.28
C LEU A 128 2.12 0.49 9.69
N GLY A 129 1.18 1.11 10.38
CA GLY A 129 1.43 1.73 11.68
C GLY A 129 2.27 3.01 11.58
N LEU A 130 2.18 3.74 10.45
CA LEU A 130 2.95 4.96 10.24
C LEU A 130 2.43 6.09 11.14
N SER A 131 3.31 6.71 11.92
CA SER A 131 3.02 7.85 12.79
C SER A 131 2.58 9.09 11.99
N GLY A 132 3.21 9.31 10.83
CA GLY A 132 2.91 10.38 9.91
C GLY A 132 3.18 10.00 8.46
N LEU A 133 2.91 10.95 7.56
CA LEU A 133 3.07 10.77 6.11
C LEU A 133 4.04 11.77 5.47
N LYS A 134 4.79 12.54 6.27
CA LYS A 134 5.91 13.29 5.71
C LYS A 134 6.99 12.31 5.25
N GLN A 135 7.66 12.60 4.16
CA GLN A 135 8.67 11.69 3.61
C GLN A 135 9.70 11.27 4.67
N LYS A 136 10.24 12.20 5.46
CA LYS A 136 11.17 11.95 6.57
C LYS A 136 10.61 10.98 7.63
N GLU A 137 9.31 11.03 7.90
CA GLU A 137 8.65 10.12 8.87
C GLU A 137 8.54 8.70 8.33
N VAL A 138 8.26 8.55 7.02
CA VAL A 138 8.20 7.24 6.36
C VAL A 138 9.60 6.66 6.17
N GLU A 139 10.59 7.49 5.90
CA GLU A 139 12.00 7.08 5.85
C GLU A 139 12.47 6.57 7.22
N ALA A 140 12.12 7.28 8.30
CA ALA A 140 12.44 6.85 9.66
C ALA A 140 11.82 5.48 10.01
N TYR A 141 10.61 5.17 9.51
CA TYR A 141 10.01 3.85 9.64
C TYR A 141 10.87 2.75 9.01
N LEU A 142 11.59 3.05 7.92
CA LEU A 142 12.53 2.12 7.28
C LEU A 142 13.96 2.18 7.87
N GLY A 143 14.19 3.01 8.92
CA GLY A 143 15.51 3.21 9.49
C GLY A 143 16.46 4.01 8.61
N VAL A 144 15.95 4.80 7.67
CA VAL A 144 16.76 5.66 6.80
C VAL A 144 17.17 6.91 7.58
N LEU A 145 18.47 7.15 7.65
CA LEU A 145 19.05 8.34 8.25
C LEU A 145 19.40 9.35 7.14
N ARG A 146 19.22 10.63 7.43
CA ARG A 146 19.57 11.76 6.55
C ARG A 146 20.77 12.53 7.08
N GLU A 147 21.52 13.12 6.17
CA GLU A 147 22.58 14.07 6.49
C GLU A 147 22.03 15.49 6.59
N ASP A 148 21.01 15.82 5.79
CA ASP A 148 20.33 17.11 5.80
C ASP A 148 19.55 17.38 7.10
N LYS A 149 19.77 18.58 7.66
CA LYS A 149 19.17 19.04 8.93
C LYS A 149 18.14 20.14 8.74
N TYR A 150 18.02 20.70 7.53
CA TYR A 150 17.20 21.88 7.26
C TYR A 150 15.78 21.51 6.84
N SER A 151 14.88 22.46 7.05
CA SER A 151 13.51 22.41 6.54
C SER A 151 13.41 23.16 5.21
N GLY A 152 12.45 22.82 4.35
CA GLY A 152 12.24 23.53 3.09
C GLY A 152 12.02 25.04 3.25
N GLY A 153 11.44 25.49 4.38
CA GLY A 153 11.27 26.93 4.67
C GLY A 153 12.61 27.67 4.88
N GLU A 154 13.55 27.04 5.60
CA GLU A 154 14.89 27.59 5.80
C GLU A 154 15.67 27.70 4.48
N LEU A 155 15.48 26.73 3.58
CA LEU A 155 16.16 26.71 2.29
C LEU A 155 15.72 27.84 1.35
N VAL A 156 14.50 28.33 1.47
CA VAL A 156 14.06 29.55 0.75
C VAL A 156 14.89 30.74 1.12
N GLU A 157 15.19 30.92 2.41
CA GLU A 157 16.07 32.02 2.90
C GLU A 157 17.50 31.82 2.41
N TRP A 158 18.01 30.61 2.41
CA TRP A 158 19.34 30.28 1.89
C TRP A 158 19.43 30.53 0.39
N TYR A 159 18.44 30.17 -0.41
CA TYR A 159 18.46 30.51 -1.83
C TYR A 159 18.39 32.02 -2.07
N ALA A 160 17.58 32.76 -1.31
CA ALA A 160 17.57 34.22 -1.39
C ALA A 160 18.94 34.85 -1.05
N LYS A 161 19.67 34.27 -0.09
CA LYS A 161 21.03 34.65 0.26
C LYS A 161 22.03 34.30 -0.85
N PHE A 162 21.92 33.11 -1.45
CA PHE A 162 22.69 32.73 -2.62
C PHE A 162 22.55 33.73 -3.76
N LEU A 163 21.34 34.19 -4.07
CA LEU A 163 21.08 35.16 -5.13
C LEU A 163 21.76 36.51 -4.86
N LYS A 164 21.83 36.94 -3.61
CA LYS A 164 22.56 38.18 -3.23
C LYS A 164 24.08 38.05 -3.43
N LEU A 165 24.60 36.84 -3.20
CA LEU A 165 26.02 36.53 -3.32
C LEU A 165 26.44 36.00 -4.69
N ARG A 166 25.51 35.90 -5.65
CA ARG A 166 25.75 35.18 -6.91
C ARG A 166 26.97 35.64 -7.72
N PHE A 167 27.32 36.94 -7.61
CA PHE A 167 28.47 37.50 -8.32
C PHE A 167 29.74 37.60 -7.44
N SER A 168 29.72 37.07 -6.23
CA SER A 168 30.87 37.03 -5.35
C SER A 168 31.52 35.65 -5.39
N ASP A 169 32.82 35.61 -5.21
CA ASP A 169 33.60 34.35 -5.07
C ASP A 169 33.79 34.01 -3.58
N SER A 170 32.75 34.17 -2.78
CA SER A 170 32.84 33.95 -1.33
C SER A 170 32.66 32.46 -0.99
N SER A 171 33.41 32.00 0.03
CA SER A 171 33.24 30.66 0.60
C SER A 171 31.80 30.43 1.14
N GLU A 172 31.16 31.51 1.61
CA GLU A 172 29.79 31.47 2.09
C GLU A 172 28.80 31.11 0.97
N LYS A 173 28.96 31.65 -0.24
CA LYS A 173 28.14 31.27 -1.41
C LYS A 173 28.28 29.79 -1.73
N GLU A 174 29.49 29.27 -1.72
CA GLU A 174 29.77 27.87 -1.99
C GLU A 174 29.16 26.94 -0.93
N GLU A 175 29.20 27.31 0.33
CA GLU A 175 28.58 26.60 1.43
C GLU A 175 27.03 26.53 1.28
N ILE A 176 26.44 27.68 0.97
CA ILE A 176 25.00 27.80 0.72
C ILE A 176 24.62 26.89 -0.44
N TYR A 177 25.33 26.94 -1.56
CA TYR A 177 25.09 26.11 -2.73
C TYR A 177 25.12 24.62 -2.40
N LYS A 178 26.18 24.17 -1.71
CA LYS A 178 26.31 22.78 -1.28
C LYS A 178 25.16 22.33 -0.38
N THR A 179 24.70 23.20 0.50
CA THR A 179 23.55 22.91 1.38
C THR A 179 22.27 22.70 0.58
N LEU A 180 21.98 23.55 -0.40
CA LEU A 180 20.80 23.46 -1.25
C LEU A 180 20.83 22.17 -2.11
N ILE A 181 21.98 21.84 -2.70
CA ILE A 181 22.18 20.62 -3.48
C ILE A 181 22.05 19.37 -2.62
N LEU A 182 22.63 19.39 -1.40
CA LEU A 182 22.56 18.25 -0.48
C LEU A 182 21.12 17.94 -0.06
N HIS A 183 20.32 18.96 0.27
CA HIS A 183 18.92 18.75 0.66
C HIS A 183 18.14 17.96 -0.38
N ASN A 184 18.10 18.43 -1.63
CA ASN A 184 17.41 17.74 -2.71
C ASN A 184 18.04 16.36 -3.01
N SER A 185 19.37 16.22 -2.87
CA SER A 185 20.03 14.91 -3.00
C SER A 185 19.54 13.91 -1.96
N ASP A 186 19.35 14.35 -0.69
CA ASP A 186 18.84 13.51 0.38
C ASP A 186 17.36 13.18 0.21
N ASP A 187 16.54 14.12 -0.27
CA ASP A 187 15.13 13.90 -0.56
C ASP A 187 14.98 12.86 -1.67
N LEU A 188 15.75 12.96 -2.73
CA LEU A 188 15.74 11.96 -3.82
C LEU A 188 16.27 10.59 -3.39
N ALA A 189 17.35 10.54 -2.61
CA ALA A 189 17.90 9.29 -2.11
C ALA A 189 16.92 8.60 -1.14
N GLY A 190 16.26 9.39 -0.30
CA GLY A 190 15.17 8.93 0.56
C GLY A 190 14.02 8.37 -0.25
N LEU A 191 13.54 9.13 -1.24
CA LEU A 191 12.48 8.70 -2.15
C LEU A 191 12.80 7.36 -2.83
N ALA A 192 14.02 7.20 -3.36
CA ALA A 192 14.44 5.96 -4.00
C ALA A 192 14.46 4.77 -3.02
N ARG A 193 14.87 4.99 -1.76
CA ARG A 193 14.84 3.95 -0.70
C ARG A 193 13.41 3.55 -0.31
N LEU A 194 12.44 4.46 -0.39
CA LEU A 194 11.03 4.18 -0.12
C LEU A 194 10.42 3.18 -1.12
N THR A 195 11.07 2.93 -2.25
CA THR A 195 10.66 1.87 -3.19
C THR A 195 10.58 0.50 -2.51
N LYS A 196 11.40 0.25 -1.48
CA LYS A 196 11.31 -0.99 -0.69
C LYS A 196 9.93 -1.15 -0.05
N LEU A 197 9.38 -0.08 0.55
CA LEU A 197 8.04 -0.11 1.13
C LEU A 197 6.94 -0.22 0.06
N TYR A 198 7.11 0.48 -1.05
CA TYR A 198 6.20 0.36 -2.19
C TYR A 198 6.14 -1.08 -2.71
N ASN A 199 7.29 -1.74 -2.90
CA ASN A 199 7.36 -3.12 -3.37
C ASN A 199 6.71 -4.08 -2.37
N PHE A 200 6.95 -3.94 -1.06
CA PHE A 200 6.27 -4.72 -0.03
C PHE A 200 4.74 -4.62 -0.14
N ILE A 201 4.20 -3.42 -0.32
CA ILE A 201 2.76 -3.22 -0.51
C ILE A 201 2.27 -3.92 -1.78
N LYS A 202 3.02 -3.83 -2.89
CA LYS A 202 2.64 -4.45 -4.17
C LYS A 202 2.68 -5.98 -4.12
N GLU A 203 3.63 -6.56 -3.41
CA GLU A 203 3.66 -8.01 -3.16
C GLU A 203 2.46 -8.47 -2.33
N LEU A 204 2.11 -7.72 -1.28
CA LEU A 204 0.90 -8.01 -0.50
C LEU A 204 -0.38 -7.88 -1.35
N GLU A 205 -0.49 -6.84 -2.18
CA GLU A 205 -1.62 -6.69 -3.12
C GLU A 205 -1.70 -7.88 -4.08
N THR A 206 -0.56 -8.34 -4.60
CA THR A 206 -0.48 -9.51 -5.47
C THR A 206 -0.93 -10.77 -4.75
N LEU A 207 -0.41 -11.03 -3.55
CA LEU A 207 -0.81 -12.16 -2.71
C LEU A 207 -2.32 -12.21 -2.45
N ILE A 208 -2.92 -11.06 -2.15
CA ILE A 208 -4.35 -10.93 -1.84
C ILE A 208 -5.24 -11.09 -3.07
N ASN A 209 -4.79 -10.63 -4.23
CA ASN A 209 -5.60 -10.56 -5.44
C ASN A 209 -5.35 -11.73 -6.41
N SER A 210 -4.30 -12.53 -6.20
CA SER A 210 -4.06 -13.74 -6.98
C SER A 210 -5.23 -14.72 -6.83
N SER A 211 -5.52 -15.46 -7.91
CA SER A 211 -6.45 -16.59 -7.93
C SER A 211 -5.77 -17.92 -7.59
N ASP A 212 -4.43 -17.95 -7.54
CA ASP A 212 -3.67 -19.16 -7.30
C ASP A 212 -3.88 -19.67 -5.87
N GLU A 213 -3.89 -20.99 -5.68
CA GLU A 213 -3.93 -21.55 -4.33
C GLU A 213 -2.62 -21.25 -3.59
N LEU A 214 -2.75 -20.86 -2.33
CA LEU A 214 -1.60 -20.66 -1.45
C LEU A 214 -1.18 -22.00 -0.85
N GLU A 215 0.13 -22.19 -0.72
CA GLU A 215 0.66 -23.27 0.12
C GLU A 215 0.53 -22.81 1.58
N ILE A 216 -0.45 -23.38 2.28
CA ILE A 216 -0.78 -23.03 3.67
C ILE A 216 -0.53 -24.24 4.56
N ASP A 217 0.38 -24.07 5.51
CA ASP A 217 0.51 -24.98 6.63
C ASP A 217 -0.59 -24.66 7.64
N CYS A 218 -1.42 -25.65 7.97
CA CYS A 218 -2.55 -25.49 8.87
C CYS A 218 -2.35 -26.34 10.14
N VAL A 219 -2.33 -25.67 11.30
CA VAL A 219 -2.19 -26.32 12.60
C VAL A 219 -3.40 -26.02 13.47
N VAL A 220 -4.14 -27.07 13.86
CA VAL A 220 -5.24 -26.96 14.82
C VAL A 220 -4.73 -27.30 16.21
N ASN A 221 -4.89 -26.35 17.15
CA ASN A 221 -4.52 -26.53 18.55
C ASN A 221 -5.80 -26.62 19.39
N ASP A 222 -6.20 -27.83 19.71
CA ASP A 222 -7.41 -28.09 20.50
C ASP A 222 -7.31 -27.61 21.95
N THR A 223 -6.09 -27.60 22.51
CA THR A 223 -5.87 -27.15 23.89
C THR A 223 -6.11 -25.65 24.04
N THR A 224 -5.71 -24.87 23.06
CA THR A 224 -5.88 -23.40 23.08
C THR A 224 -7.12 -22.92 22.34
N GLY A 225 -7.83 -23.82 21.66
CA GLY A 225 -8.99 -23.48 20.82
C GLY A 225 -8.63 -22.57 19.64
N LYS A 226 -7.46 -22.79 19.02
CA LYS A 226 -6.96 -21.95 17.94
C LYS A 226 -6.57 -22.76 16.70
N ILE A 227 -6.71 -22.11 15.56
CA ILE A 227 -6.17 -22.60 14.29
C ILE A 227 -5.13 -21.59 13.77
N ILE A 228 -3.98 -22.09 13.35
CA ILE A 228 -2.90 -21.27 12.78
C ILE A 228 -2.75 -21.64 11.33
N LEU A 229 -2.85 -20.64 10.47
CA LEU A 229 -2.62 -20.75 9.02
C LEU A 229 -1.34 -19.99 8.69
N SER A 230 -0.32 -20.68 8.19
CA SER A 230 0.99 -20.12 7.86
C SER A 230 1.28 -20.23 6.37
N THR A 231 1.70 -19.16 5.73
CA THR A 231 2.17 -19.21 4.33
C THR A 231 3.56 -18.56 4.22
N LYS A 232 4.44 -19.20 3.45
CA LYS A 232 5.75 -18.65 3.11
C LYS A 232 5.59 -17.60 2.03
N VAL A 233 6.41 -16.57 2.10
CA VAL A 233 6.48 -15.50 1.11
C VAL A 233 7.93 -15.27 0.70
N ASP A 234 8.15 -14.85 -0.54
CA ASP A 234 9.47 -14.64 -1.14
C ASP A 234 9.89 -13.17 -1.19
N PHE A 235 9.15 -12.31 -0.51
CA PHE A 235 9.41 -10.89 -0.43
C PHE A 235 9.81 -10.43 0.98
N ASP A 236 10.46 -9.27 1.07
CA ASP A 236 10.91 -8.67 2.34
C ASP A 236 9.73 -8.31 3.23
N ILE A 237 9.77 -8.71 4.49
CA ILE A 237 8.80 -8.30 5.51
C ILE A 237 9.25 -6.97 6.12
N LEU A 238 8.42 -5.95 5.99
CA LEU A 238 8.71 -4.61 6.53
C LEU A 238 7.87 -4.23 7.74
N ARG A 239 6.85 -5.04 8.05
CA ARG A 239 6.05 -4.88 9.27
C ARG A 239 6.35 -6.01 10.23
N LYS A 240 6.68 -5.66 11.50
CA LYS A 240 7.07 -6.64 12.53
C LYS A 240 6.09 -6.75 13.69
N ASP A 241 5.09 -5.84 13.75
CA ASP A 241 4.11 -5.87 14.85
C ASP A 241 3.01 -6.89 14.56
N GLU A 242 2.51 -7.55 15.63
CA GLU A 242 1.32 -8.36 15.54
C GLU A 242 0.08 -7.49 15.38
N LEU A 243 -0.71 -7.78 14.36
CA LEU A 243 -2.02 -7.18 14.12
C LEU A 243 -3.09 -8.01 14.79
N ARG A 244 -3.95 -7.41 15.60
CA ARG A 244 -5.03 -8.10 16.31
C ARG A 244 -6.39 -7.56 15.91
N GLY A 245 -7.36 -8.47 15.84
CA GLY A 245 -8.77 -8.16 15.63
C GLY A 245 -9.66 -9.05 16.51
N ASP A 246 -10.97 -8.95 16.31
CA ASP A 246 -11.95 -9.75 17.04
C ASP A 246 -11.92 -11.21 16.59
N GLY A 247 -11.29 -12.06 17.41
CA GLY A 247 -11.15 -13.49 17.16
C GLY A 247 -10.02 -13.86 16.21
N PHE A 248 -9.03 -12.99 15.99
CA PHE A 248 -7.85 -13.33 15.19
C PHE A 248 -6.63 -12.45 15.53
N SER A 249 -5.44 -12.95 15.17
CA SER A 249 -4.23 -12.16 15.05
C SER A 249 -3.43 -12.53 13.79
N CYS A 250 -2.60 -11.61 13.31
CA CYS A 250 -1.75 -11.82 12.15
C CYS A 250 -0.33 -11.30 12.43
N CYS A 251 0.66 -12.16 12.22
CA CYS A 251 2.07 -11.85 12.38
C CYS A 251 2.80 -11.93 11.04
N PHE A 252 3.64 -10.93 10.77
CA PHE A 252 4.56 -10.90 9.65
C PHE A 252 5.95 -11.23 10.17
N ILE A 253 6.50 -12.36 9.76
CA ILE A 253 7.70 -12.96 10.36
C ILE A 253 8.84 -12.93 9.36
N ASP A 254 9.90 -12.20 9.73
CA ASP A 254 11.14 -12.08 8.98
C ASP A 254 12.17 -13.03 9.62
N GLU A 255 12.37 -14.19 9.02
CA GLU A 255 13.31 -15.20 9.50
C GLU A 255 14.44 -15.43 8.48
N SER A 256 15.61 -15.82 9.00
CA SER A 256 16.81 -16.07 8.17
C SER A 256 16.61 -17.19 7.12
N THR A 257 15.62 -18.07 7.30
CA THR A 257 15.37 -19.23 6.44
C THR A 257 14.22 -19.04 5.45
N ALA A 258 13.18 -18.30 5.86
CA ALA A 258 12.06 -17.95 4.98
C ALA A 258 11.15 -16.93 5.67
N ASN A 259 10.75 -15.91 4.95
CA ASN A 259 9.70 -14.99 5.38
C ASN A 259 8.35 -15.71 5.35
N ARG A 260 7.50 -15.43 6.34
CA ARG A 260 6.16 -16.02 6.38
C ARG A 260 5.13 -15.07 7.01
N ILE A 261 3.88 -15.36 6.75
CA ILE A 261 2.74 -14.67 7.37
C ILE A 261 1.93 -15.73 8.10
N ASP A 262 1.74 -15.54 9.42
CA ASP A 262 0.96 -16.40 10.29
C ASP A 262 -0.35 -15.72 10.66
N LEU A 263 -1.47 -16.37 10.35
CA LEU A 263 -2.81 -15.96 10.74
C LEU A 263 -3.33 -16.93 11.81
N THR A 264 -3.52 -16.44 13.03
CA THR A 264 -4.10 -17.20 14.13
C THR A 264 -5.56 -16.82 14.29
N LEU A 265 -6.45 -17.82 14.32
CA LEU A 265 -7.90 -17.67 14.42
C LEU A 265 -8.43 -18.39 15.65
N ASP A 266 -9.28 -17.72 16.43
CA ASP A 266 -9.97 -18.34 17.56
C ASP A 266 -11.10 -19.24 17.04
N MET A 267 -11.18 -20.46 17.58
CA MET A 267 -12.27 -21.41 17.32
C MET A 267 -13.32 -21.32 18.43
N TYR A 268 -14.59 -21.34 18.01
CA TYR A 268 -15.75 -21.29 18.88
C TYR A 268 -16.53 -22.60 18.76
N GLU A 269 -16.68 -23.35 19.84
CA GLU A 269 -17.53 -24.54 19.87
C GLU A 269 -18.96 -24.12 20.24
N THR A 270 -19.88 -24.18 19.30
CA THR A 270 -21.24 -23.64 19.47
C THR A 270 -22.19 -24.26 18.45
N GLU A 271 -23.48 -23.87 18.50
CA GLU A 271 -24.50 -24.18 17.50
C GLU A 271 -24.88 -22.90 16.74
N LEU A 272 -24.75 -22.92 15.42
CA LEU A 272 -25.05 -21.79 14.54
C LEU A 272 -25.99 -22.23 13.41
N LYS A 273 -26.65 -21.24 12.80
CA LYS A 273 -27.65 -21.41 11.75
C LYS A 273 -27.04 -21.13 10.37
N LEU A 274 -27.26 -22.03 9.42
CA LEU A 274 -27.00 -21.79 8.00
C LEU A 274 -28.28 -21.39 7.32
N PHE A 275 -28.41 -20.13 6.90
CA PHE A 275 -29.60 -19.58 6.27
C PHE A 275 -29.60 -19.81 4.75
N TYR A 276 -30.73 -20.28 4.21
CA TYR A 276 -30.88 -20.54 2.78
C TYR A 276 -31.38 -19.29 2.05
N LYS A 277 -30.74 -18.94 0.94
CA LYS A 277 -31.14 -17.82 0.09
C LYS A 277 -32.44 -18.08 -0.68
N ASP A 278 -32.70 -19.33 -1.04
CA ASP A 278 -33.86 -19.78 -1.79
C ASP A 278 -35.06 -20.20 -0.91
N TYR A 279 -35.20 -19.51 0.23
CA TYR A 279 -36.20 -19.77 1.25
C TYR A 279 -37.63 -19.96 0.68
N LYS A 280 -37.94 -19.37 -0.47
CA LYS A 280 -39.25 -19.56 -1.15
C LYS A 280 -39.55 -20.99 -1.54
N ASN A 281 -38.54 -21.86 -1.58
CA ASN A 281 -38.68 -23.31 -1.90
C ASN A 281 -38.85 -24.16 -0.66
N TYR A 282 -38.99 -23.58 0.52
CA TYR A 282 -39.08 -24.30 1.78
C TYR A 282 -40.33 -23.93 2.58
N TYR A 283 -40.71 -24.83 3.49
CA TYR A 283 -41.63 -24.61 4.58
C TYR A 283 -40.89 -24.74 5.91
N TYR A 284 -41.21 -23.88 6.84
CA TYR A 284 -40.76 -23.93 8.22
C TYR A 284 -41.73 -24.75 9.07
N LEU A 285 -41.19 -25.61 9.94
CA LEU A 285 -41.93 -26.43 10.89
C LEU A 285 -41.71 -25.84 12.28
N PRO A 286 -42.66 -25.06 12.85
CA PRO A 286 -42.44 -24.31 14.11
C PRO A 286 -42.16 -25.20 15.31
N LYS A 287 -42.76 -26.41 15.39
CA LYS A 287 -42.58 -27.34 16.53
C LYS A 287 -41.19 -27.98 16.54
N GLU A 288 -40.67 -28.32 15.40
CA GLU A 288 -39.38 -28.97 15.19
C GLU A 288 -38.24 -27.95 15.02
N ASP A 289 -38.57 -26.68 14.85
CA ASP A 289 -37.63 -25.58 14.55
C ASP A 289 -36.66 -25.94 13.41
N MET A 290 -37.22 -26.40 12.29
CA MET A 290 -36.48 -26.83 11.10
C MET A 290 -37.25 -26.51 9.81
N VAL A 291 -36.53 -26.57 8.68
CA VAL A 291 -37.12 -26.36 7.35
C VAL A 291 -37.15 -27.65 6.54
N VAL A 292 -38.18 -27.77 5.73
CA VAL A 292 -38.32 -28.86 4.75
C VAL A 292 -38.55 -28.28 3.37
N HIS A 293 -37.94 -28.90 2.35
CA HIS A 293 -38.19 -28.53 0.96
C HIS A 293 -39.64 -28.79 0.56
N LYS A 294 -40.20 -27.99 -0.34
CA LYS A 294 -41.59 -28.09 -0.80
C LYS A 294 -42.02 -29.49 -1.23
N SER A 295 -41.12 -30.26 -1.85
CA SER A 295 -41.38 -31.62 -2.27
C SER A 295 -41.68 -32.54 -1.10
N LEU A 296 -41.05 -32.38 0.05
CA LEU A 296 -41.25 -33.11 1.27
C LEU A 296 -42.39 -32.53 2.13
N ALA A 297 -42.62 -31.25 2.04
CA ALA A 297 -43.69 -30.56 2.76
C ALA A 297 -45.11 -31.01 2.33
N ALA A 298 -45.23 -31.71 1.18
CA ALA A 298 -46.49 -32.31 0.76
C ALA A 298 -47.00 -33.38 1.74
N PHE A 299 -46.10 -34.01 2.47
CA PHE A 299 -46.41 -35.07 3.45
C PHE A 299 -46.58 -34.56 4.87
N VAL A 300 -46.50 -33.24 5.10
CA VAL A 300 -46.71 -32.62 6.40
C VAL A 300 -48.07 -31.93 6.43
N ASP A 301 -48.81 -32.08 7.53
CA ASP A 301 -50.13 -31.44 7.75
C ASP A 301 -50.02 -29.92 7.62
N LYS A 302 -51.09 -29.32 7.09
CA LYS A 302 -51.12 -27.83 6.89
C LYS A 302 -50.96 -27.06 8.17
N GLU A 303 -51.42 -27.56 9.29
CA GLU A 303 -51.38 -26.96 10.61
C GLU A 303 -49.97 -26.94 11.26
N ASN A 304 -49.10 -27.83 10.80
CA ASN A 304 -47.75 -28.00 11.32
C ASN A 304 -46.68 -27.37 10.45
N LYS A 305 -47.02 -26.64 9.40
CA LYS A 305 -46.05 -25.94 8.52
C LYS A 305 -46.53 -24.55 8.10
N GLU A 306 -45.60 -23.68 7.96
CA GLU A 306 -45.80 -22.35 7.39
C GLU A 306 -44.79 -22.05 6.28
N LYS A 307 -45.07 -21.07 5.41
CA LYS A 307 -44.11 -20.69 4.36
C LYS A 307 -42.87 -20.14 5.03
N ALA A 308 -41.71 -20.66 4.61
CA ALA A 308 -40.45 -20.14 5.12
C ALA A 308 -40.22 -18.69 4.67
N THR A 309 -39.57 -17.93 5.53
CA THR A 309 -39.09 -16.57 5.32
C THR A 309 -37.58 -16.57 5.30
N SER A 310 -36.95 -15.45 4.92
CA SER A 310 -35.49 -15.35 4.96
C SER A 310 -34.91 -15.55 6.37
N SER A 311 -35.66 -15.24 7.42
CA SER A 311 -35.21 -15.28 8.82
C SER A 311 -35.46 -16.64 9.51
N ASN A 312 -36.39 -17.48 9.02
CA ASN A 312 -36.68 -18.79 9.59
C ASN A 312 -36.28 -19.97 8.66
N CYS A 313 -35.67 -19.68 7.50
CA CYS A 313 -35.20 -20.72 6.58
C CYS A 313 -33.75 -21.06 6.83
N TYR A 314 -33.47 -21.95 7.78
CA TYR A 314 -32.14 -22.34 8.16
C TYR A 314 -32.07 -23.83 8.59
N THR A 315 -30.82 -24.31 8.63
CA THR A 315 -30.43 -25.52 9.36
C THR A 315 -29.49 -25.21 10.48
N LYS A 316 -29.64 -25.91 11.64
CA LYS A 316 -28.73 -25.77 12.78
C LYS A 316 -27.55 -26.73 12.61
N HIS A 317 -26.38 -26.22 12.94
CA HIS A 317 -25.14 -26.98 12.92
C HIS A 317 -24.41 -26.76 14.25
N LYS A 318 -24.12 -27.83 14.95
CA LYS A 318 -23.27 -27.85 16.14
C LYS A 318 -21.87 -28.27 15.73
N GLY A 319 -20.86 -27.50 16.15
CA GLY A 319 -19.46 -27.79 15.84
C GLY A 319 -18.52 -26.66 16.18
N ARG A 320 -17.35 -26.68 15.59
CA ARG A 320 -16.33 -25.65 15.71
C ARG A 320 -16.44 -24.65 14.57
N PHE A 321 -16.36 -23.39 14.89
CA PHE A 321 -16.48 -22.29 13.95
C PHE A 321 -15.36 -21.27 14.14
N ILE A 322 -14.99 -20.59 13.09
CA ILE A 322 -14.15 -19.38 13.11
C ILE A 322 -14.96 -18.19 12.62
N LYS A 323 -14.71 -17.00 13.19
CA LYS A 323 -15.29 -15.76 12.70
C LYS A 323 -14.70 -15.44 11.31
N LEU A 324 -15.49 -14.81 10.47
CA LEU A 324 -15.06 -14.30 9.18
C LEU A 324 -15.16 -12.76 9.18
N PRO A 325 -14.16 -12.03 8.69
CA PRO A 325 -14.21 -10.57 8.63
C PRO A 325 -15.23 -10.07 7.61
N LYS A 326 -15.47 -10.85 6.55
CA LYS A 326 -16.44 -10.59 5.48
C LYS A 326 -17.00 -11.89 4.91
N ALA A 327 -18.12 -11.79 4.19
CA ALA A 327 -18.65 -12.90 3.40
C ALA A 327 -17.60 -13.37 2.37
N THR A 328 -17.44 -14.67 2.27
CA THR A 328 -16.55 -15.36 1.34
C THR A 328 -17.39 -16.30 0.45
N THR A 329 -16.75 -17.10 -0.38
CA THR A 329 -17.39 -18.20 -1.12
C THR A 329 -17.77 -19.37 -0.22
N LEU A 330 -17.30 -19.39 1.03
CA LEU A 330 -17.57 -20.44 2.01
C LEU A 330 -18.98 -20.33 2.59
N PRO A 331 -19.54 -21.43 3.11
CA PRO A 331 -20.79 -21.40 3.86
C PRO A 331 -20.71 -20.44 5.05
N VAL A 332 -21.66 -19.51 5.12
CA VAL A 332 -21.71 -18.48 6.17
C VAL A 332 -22.79 -18.85 7.18
N PHE A 333 -22.37 -19.02 8.43
CA PHE A 333 -23.21 -19.32 9.57
C PHE A 333 -23.38 -18.06 10.44
N LYS A 334 -24.52 -17.96 11.12
CA LYS A 334 -24.86 -16.86 12.04
C LYS A 334 -25.63 -17.41 13.23
N SER A 335 -25.65 -16.68 14.35
CA SER A 335 -26.53 -17.01 15.48
C SER A 335 -27.97 -16.69 15.12
N GLU A 336 -28.22 -15.45 14.60
CA GLU A 336 -29.51 -15.03 14.08
C GLU A 336 -29.37 -14.39 12.70
N TYR A 337 -30.45 -14.34 11.93
CA TYR A 337 -30.45 -13.81 10.57
C TYR A 337 -29.91 -12.37 10.48
N ALA A 338 -30.30 -11.54 11.43
CA ALA A 338 -29.92 -10.12 11.46
C ALA A 338 -28.50 -9.85 11.97
N ASP A 339 -27.81 -10.88 12.50
CA ASP A 339 -26.48 -10.70 13.05
C ASP A 339 -25.49 -10.29 11.97
N LYS A 340 -24.61 -9.34 12.31
CA LYS A 340 -23.52 -8.89 11.44
C LYS A 340 -22.32 -9.85 11.47
N THR A 341 -22.12 -10.54 12.61
CA THR A 341 -21.03 -11.49 12.76
C THR A 341 -21.30 -12.73 11.92
N MET A 342 -20.30 -13.09 11.15
CA MET A 342 -20.31 -14.23 10.23
C MET A 342 -19.28 -15.26 10.68
N TYR A 343 -19.64 -16.53 10.50
CA TYR A 343 -18.78 -17.65 10.84
C TYR A 343 -18.72 -18.64 9.68
N THR A 344 -17.67 -19.46 9.66
CA THR A 344 -17.62 -20.68 8.86
C THR A 344 -17.27 -21.87 9.74
N ILE A 345 -17.75 -23.06 9.36
CA ILE A 345 -17.53 -24.29 10.13
C ILE A 345 -16.10 -24.80 9.85
N VAL A 346 -15.43 -25.22 10.93
CA VAL A 346 -14.13 -25.91 10.85
C VAL A 346 -14.37 -27.42 10.88
N ASN A 347 -14.16 -28.08 9.76
CA ASN A 347 -14.27 -29.52 9.60
C ASN A 347 -13.16 -30.04 8.68
N GLU A 348 -13.04 -31.37 8.54
CA GLU A 348 -12.03 -32.00 7.70
C GLU A 348 -12.05 -31.47 6.26
N LYS A 349 -13.24 -31.32 5.67
CA LYS A 349 -13.41 -30.79 4.32
C LYS A 349 -12.81 -29.38 4.17
N LEU A 350 -12.96 -28.49 5.18
CA LEU A 350 -12.36 -27.16 5.17
C LEU A 350 -10.83 -27.24 5.29
N LEU A 351 -10.34 -28.07 6.24
CA LEU A 351 -8.92 -28.19 6.55
C LEU A 351 -8.10 -28.85 5.42
N GLU A 352 -8.71 -29.71 4.64
CA GLU A 352 -8.08 -30.36 3.48
C GLU A 352 -8.16 -29.53 2.18
N SER A 353 -8.99 -28.49 2.15
CA SER A 353 -9.21 -27.67 0.95
C SER A 353 -8.25 -26.49 0.90
N LYS A 354 -7.21 -26.58 0.06
CA LYS A 354 -6.28 -25.47 -0.22
C LYS A 354 -7.02 -24.21 -0.68
N GLU A 355 -8.03 -24.37 -1.55
CA GLU A 355 -8.88 -23.26 -2.01
C GLU A 355 -9.57 -22.55 -0.84
N SER A 356 -10.19 -23.32 0.06
CA SER A 356 -10.90 -22.77 1.23
C SER A 356 -9.96 -22.06 2.20
N LEU A 357 -8.81 -22.65 2.50
CA LEU A 357 -7.79 -22.03 3.37
C LEU A 357 -7.21 -20.75 2.73
N SER A 358 -6.94 -20.78 1.43
CA SER A 358 -6.49 -19.60 0.68
C SER A 358 -7.53 -18.48 0.71
N ALA A 359 -8.81 -18.80 0.55
CA ALA A 359 -9.91 -17.84 0.61
C ALA A 359 -10.03 -17.18 2.00
N ILE A 360 -9.91 -17.99 3.07
CA ILE A 360 -9.89 -17.49 4.45
C ILE A 360 -8.70 -16.56 4.65
N PHE A 361 -7.50 -17.04 4.37
CA PHE A 361 -6.26 -16.28 4.58
C PHE A 361 -6.29 -14.92 3.88
N ARG A 362 -6.65 -14.89 2.60
CA ARG A 362 -6.77 -13.66 1.81
C ARG A 362 -7.88 -12.73 2.32
N SER A 363 -8.99 -13.30 2.82
CA SER A 363 -10.09 -12.50 3.38
C SER A 363 -9.62 -11.69 4.60
N PHE A 364 -8.84 -12.30 5.50
CA PHE A 364 -8.29 -11.65 6.66
C PHE A 364 -7.21 -10.63 6.31
N LEU A 365 -6.29 -10.96 5.40
CA LEU A 365 -5.28 -9.99 4.93
C LEU A 365 -5.94 -8.77 4.27
N ARG A 366 -6.96 -8.99 3.44
CA ARG A 366 -7.70 -7.92 2.79
C ARG A 366 -8.41 -7.01 3.80
N TYR A 367 -8.99 -7.61 4.83
CA TYR A 367 -9.61 -6.89 5.92
C TYR A 367 -8.59 -6.01 6.67
N LEU A 368 -7.45 -6.58 7.08
CA LEU A 368 -6.38 -5.88 7.79
C LEU A 368 -5.84 -4.66 7.01
N ILE A 369 -5.67 -4.83 5.70
CA ILE A 369 -5.11 -3.79 4.84
C ILE A 369 -6.10 -2.66 4.56
N LYS A 370 -7.41 -2.99 4.42
CA LYS A 370 -8.42 -2.00 4.01
C LYS A 370 -9.18 -1.37 5.16
N GLU A 371 -9.32 -2.06 6.28
CA GLU A 371 -10.17 -1.67 7.40
C GLU A 371 -9.42 -1.59 8.74
N GLY A 372 -8.20 -2.15 8.79
CA GLY A 372 -7.27 -2.14 9.94
C GLY A 372 -6.47 -0.86 10.07
#